data_80034407c18f8efcd9218d530328de0a
#
_entry.id   80034407c18f8efcd9218d530328de0a
#
_cell.length_a   1.000
_cell.length_b   1.000
_cell.length_c   1.000
_cell.angle_alpha   90.00
_cell.angle_beta   90.00
_cell.angle_gamma   90.00
#
_symmetry.space_group_name_H-M   'P 1'
#
loop_
_entity.id
_entity.type
_entity.pdbx_description
1 polymer ?
#
loop_
_entity_poly.entity_id
_entity_poly.type
_entity_poly.pdbx_seq_one_letter_code
_entity_poly.pdbx_strand_id
1 'polypeptide(L)'
;MSSSTPSISLGITVMPEWFQCEGIESVLDNLQAAGATALVTSPYLMRIVAAGEGAREPPPDGEAGAVRPLDRELWGQRETWVSTAPALVHQPSRYEGLRYQPSPPGDLTLAHPDFLDRVIQAARARGMQVYLQVMAASPPGYRVQFSGAVQQDQCRGPDGQLHPDRVDRNASLASPHVHAYGAALLAELAQRYPQVTGFRIDWPEYPPYDLRSALFDFSEHGQSAIAQQGADPQQLATDLSQALASWRHIAARSARDGAAVLRQRLADAGWDDWLGRDGPARALWASKRASVARMLAAYRRALDAVPDPRRLLEPQVFPQPLSTWSGFAWDALGASCDAVGVKLYTMHWPMIARYWARDLVGSSDGPAADAATQMLFEWMDLGPAQDPAALRYPPPDTDHPVGEQSQLDKLRLACAQAGSTPVIAFAHSYGPEGDFMRRLALAAQAVQAGSGRVWVNRYGYLSAGKLAALGRFMRGRAGP
;
A
#
# COMPACT_ATOMS: atom_id res chain seq x y z
N MET A 1 -39.26 14.27 3.14
CA MET A 1 -38.12 13.60 3.80
C MET A 1 -36.87 14.27 3.27
N SER A 2 -36.24 15.17 4.02
CA SER A 2 -34.95 15.76 3.63
C SER A 2 -33.90 14.68 3.71
N SER A 3 -33.42 14.22 2.56
CA SER A 3 -32.26 13.33 2.47
C SER A 3 -31.03 14.13 2.95
N SER A 4 -30.67 14.01 4.22
CA SER A 4 -29.39 14.52 4.69
C SER A 4 -28.30 13.78 3.92
N THR A 5 -27.55 14.50 3.10
CA THR A 5 -26.37 13.96 2.42
C THR A 5 -25.46 13.34 3.50
N PRO A 6 -25.02 12.08 3.35
CA PRO A 6 -24.17 11.46 4.37
C PRO A 6 -22.91 12.31 4.60
N SER A 7 -22.60 12.57 5.86
CA SER A 7 -21.39 13.33 6.25
C SER A 7 -20.13 12.55 5.91
N ILE A 8 -19.12 13.25 5.39
CA ILE A 8 -17.79 12.63 5.16
C ILE A 8 -17.07 12.47 6.49
N SER A 9 -16.51 11.29 6.71
CA SER A 9 -15.62 10.97 7.84
C SER A 9 -14.16 11.01 7.39
N LEU A 10 -13.31 11.71 8.14
CA LEU A 10 -11.88 11.85 7.85
C LEU A 10 -11.05 11.04 8.83
N GLY A 11 -10.21 10.15 8.32
CA GLY A 11 -9.15 9.49 9.07
C GLY A 11 -7.77 9.95 8.61
N ILE A 12 -6.80 9.97 9.52
CA ILE A 12 -5.40 10.34 9.21
C ILE A 12 -4.45 9.26 9.71
N THR A 13 -3.49 8.87 8.87
CA THR A 13 -2.41 7.97 9.26
C THR A 13 -1.31 8.75 9.96
N VAL A 14 -1.10 8.46 11.23
CA VAL A 14 -0.09 9.07 12.10
C VAL A 14 0.81 7.98 12.66
N MET A 15 2.01 7.89 12.15
CA MET A 15 2.99 6.92 12.64
C MET A 15 3.51 7.30 14.02
N PRO A 16 3.93 6.33 14.85
CA PRO A 16 4.29 6.56 16.26
C PRO A 16 5.33 7.63 16.49
N GLU A 17 6.30 7.78 15.58
CA GLU A 17 7.35 8.77 15.66
C GLU A 17 6.85 10.21 15.77
N TRP A 18 5.66 10.50 15.23
CA TRP A 18 5.07 11.84 15.34
C TRP A 18 4.57 12.14 16.75
N PHE A 19 3.97 11.15 17.41
CA PHE A 19 3.57 11.26 18.82
C PHE A 19 4.79 11.34 19.75
N GLN A 20 5.89 10.68 19.39
CA GLN A 20 7.15 10.77 20.14
C GLN A 20 7.83 12.12 19.95
N CYS A 21 7.78 12.69 18.75
CA CYS A 21 8.44 13.94 18.39
C CYS A 21 7.66 15.20 18.85
N GLU A 22 6.37 15.27 18.51
CA GLU A 22 5.53 16.45 18.74
C GLU A 22 4.71 16.38 20.04
N GLY A 23 4.64 15.19 20.66
CA GLY A 23 3.80 14.92 21.82
C GLY A 23 2.37 14.47 21.44
N ILE A 24 1.79 13.62 22.28
CA ILE A 24 0.48 12.99 22.01
C ILE A 24 -0.62 14.06 21.88
N GLU A 25 -0.69 14.98 22.84
CA GLU A 25 -1.74 16.00 22.89
C GLU A 25 -1.67 16.92 21.65
N SER A 26 -0.49 17.44 21.35
CA SER A 26 -0.27 18.34 20.22
C SER A 26 -0.65 17.71 18.85
N VAL A 27 -0.30 16.45 18.64
CA VAL A 27 -0.70 15.73 17.42
C VAL A 27 -2.21 15.56 17.38
N LEU A 28 -2.84 15.12 18.46
CA LEU A 28 -4.29 14.92 18.53
C LEU A 28 -5.07 16.24 18.37
N ASP A 29 -4.56 17.35 18.88
CA ASP A 29 -5.16 18.68 18.68
C ASP A 29 -5.09 19.10 17.20
N ASN A 30 -3.98 18.83 16.53
CA ASN A 30 -3.84 19.04 15.08
C ASN A 30 -4.85 18.20 14.27
N LEU A 31 -5.05 16.93 14.65
CA LEU A 31 -6.03 16.07 14.00
C LEU A 31 -7.46 16.57 14.22
N GLN A 32 -7.78 17.00 15.43
CA GLN A 32 -9.09 17.51 15.78
C GLN A 32 -9.39 18.83 15.04
N ALA A 33 -8.41 19.73 14.96
CA ALA A 33 -8.52 20.98 14.20
C ALA A 33 -8.71 20.72 12.69
N ALA A 34 -8.12 19.66 12.16
CA ALA A 34 -8.31 19.19 10.78
C ALA A 34 -9.67 18.50 10.56
N GLY A 35 -10.46 18.27 11.59
CA GLY A 35 -11.76 17.60 11.52
C GLY A 35 -11.66 16.08 11.42
N ALA A 36 -10.53 15.49 11.82
CA ALA A 36 -10.38 14.04 11.81
C ALA A 36 -11.21 13.38 12.92
N THR A 37 -11.91 12.31 12.55
CA THR A 37 -12.73 11.48 13.46
C THR A 37 -12.08 10.11 13.72
N ALA A 38 -10.98 9.81 13.02
CA ALA A 38 -10.26 8.57 13.17
C ALA A 38 -8.76 8.77 12.96
N LEU A 39 -7.95 7.93 13.59
CA LEU A 39 -6.52 7.85 13.34
C LEU A 39 -6.09 6.40 13.12
N VAL A 40 -5.03 6.23 12.32
CA VAL A 40 -4.27 4.98 12.22
C VAL A 40 -2.88 5.23 12.76
N THR A 41 -2.39 4.32 13.60
CA THR A 41 -0.97 4.26 14.01
C THR A 41 -0.45 2.83 13.92
N SER A 42 0.80 2.58 14.27
CA SER A 42 1.40 1.25 14.22
C SER A 42 2.05 0.87 15.55
N PRO A 43 2.17 -0.43 15.88
CA PRO A 43 2.63 -0.88 17.20
C PRO A 43 4.16 -0.94 17.32
N TYR A 44 4.86 0.14 16.94
CA TYR A 44 6.31 0.28 17.09
C TYR A 44 6.70 1.62 17.72
N LEU A 45 7.95 1.73 18.11
CA LEU A 45 8.62 2.95 18.53
C LEU A 45 9.80 3.22 17.58
N MET A 46 10.18 4.48 17.44
CA MET A 46 11.29 4.90 16.57
C MET A 46 12.27 5.79 17.33
N ARG A 47 13.55 5.74 16.97
CA ARG A 47 14.57 6.67 17.43
C ARG A 47 15.53 7.04 16.31
N ILE A 48 16.13 8.22 16.41
CA ILE A 48 17.24 8.63 15.55
C ILE A 48 18.46 7.76 15.84
N VAL A 49 19.19 7.44 14.78
CA VAL A 49 20.48 6.73 14.81
C VAL A 49 21.50 7.46 13.94
N ALA A 50 22.76 7.07 14.01
CA ALA A 50 23.80 7.65 13.18
C ALA A 50 23.58 7.36 11.68
N ALA A 51 24.11 8.22 10.83
CA ALA A 51 24.02 8.04 9.37
C ALA A 51 24.65 6.69 8.97
N GLY A 52 23.89 5.91 8.19
CA GLY A 52 24.28 4.55 7.79
C GLY A 52 23.87 3.45 8.77
N GLU A 53 23.37 3.79 9.95
CA GLU A 53 22.74 2.85 10.88
C GLU A 53 21.22 2.81 10.66
N GLY A 54 20.62 1.62 10.77
CA GLY A 54 19.17 1.47 10.57
C GLY A 54 18.73 1.77 9.13
N ALA A 55 17.73 2.64 8.96
CA ALA A 55 17.18 3.01 7.66
C ALA A 55 16.81 4.50 7.60
N ARG A 56 16.61 5.02 6.38
CA ARG A 56 16.17 6.41 6.19
C ARG A 56 14.67 6.56 6.47
N GLU A 57 14.30 7.70 7.06
CA GLU A 57 12.92 8.18 7.20
C GLU A 57 12.83 9.61 6.61
N PRO A 58 11.97 9.87 5.61
CA PRO A 58 11.16 8.88 4.92
C PRO A 58 12.00 7.89 4.08
N PRO A 59 11.53 6.67 3.86
CA PRO A 59 12.21 5.72 3.01
C PRO A 59 12.27 6.23 1.56
N PRO A 60 13.33 5.93 0.80
CA PRO A 60 13.31 6.13 -0.65
C PRO A 60 12.15 5.33 -1.24
N ASP A 61 11.28 5.98 -2.00
CA ASP A 61 10.16 5.31 -2.61
C ASP A 61 10.59 4.46 -3.77
N GLY A 62 10.34 3.15 -3.65
CA GLY A 62 10.56 2.22 -4.70
C GLY A 62 11.93 2.36 -5.35
N GLU A 63 12.92 2.84 -4.60
CA GLU A 63 14.25 3.14 -5.10
C GLU A 63 14.30 4.16 -6.26
N ALA A 64 13.27 5.01 -6.35
CA ALA A 64 13.23 6.12 -7.32
C ALA A 64 14.41 7.09 -7.20
N GLY A 65 15.32 6.84 -6.26
CA GLY A 65 16.48 7.67 -6.00
C GLY A 65 16.16 9.02 -5.36
N ALA A 66 14.89 9.39 -5.31
CA ALA A 66 14.44 10.63 -4.69
C ALA A 66 13.92 10.37 -3.28
N VAL A 67 14.55 11.03 -2.33
CA VAL A 67 13.99 11.14 -0.97
C VAL A 67 12.87 12.17 -1.03
N ARG A 68 11.70 11.81 -0.51
CA ARG A 68 10.59 12.74 -0.31
C ARG A 68 10.80 13.48 1.00
N PRO A 69 11.31 14.71 1.03
CA PRO A 69 11.45 15.41 2.30
C PRO A 69 10.08 15.59 2.95
N LEU A 70 10.00 15.33 4.25
CA LEU A 70 8.79 15.54 5.02
C LEU A 70 8.39 17.03 5.00
N ASP A 71 7.11 17.33 5.01
CA ASP A 71 6.61 18.72 5.18
C ASP A 71 6.81 19.19 6.63
N ARG A 72 6.78 18.26 7.57
CA ARG A 72 7.00 18.47 9.00
C ARG A 72 8.39 17.98 9.38
N GLU A 73 8.99 18.60 10.37
CA GLU A 73 10.28 18.14 10.88
C GLU A 73 10.10 17.00 11.89
N LEU A 74 10.84 15.94 11.69
CA LEU A 74 10.94 14.82 12.61
C LEU A 74 12.24 14.99 13.41
N TRP A 75 12.13 15.34 14.69
CA TRP A 75 13.24 15.72 15.57
C TRP A 75 14.18 16.80 14.95
N GLY A 76 13.59 17.82 14.32
CA GLY A 76 14.32 18.92 13.70
C GLY A 76 14.89 18.64 12.31
N GLN A 77 14.51 17.51 11.68
CA GLN A 77 14.99 17.11 10.34
C GLN A 77 13.86 16.71 9.43
N ARG A 78 13.93 17.09 8.15
CA ARG A 78 12.97 16.67 7.12
C ARG A 78 13.28 15.30 6.52
N GLU A 79 14.45 14.76 6.80
CA GLU A 79 14.88 13.38 6.57
C GLU A 79 15.96 13.01 7.58
N THR A 80 15.96 11.76 8.04
CA THR A 80 16.90 11.30 9.06
C THR A 80 17.16 9.79 8.99
N TRP A 81 18.12 9.30 9.74
CA TRP A 81 18.35 7.87 9.93
C TRP A 81 17.70 7.42 11.22
N VAL A 82 17.03 6.28 11.18
CA VAL A 82 16.20 5.80 12.27
C VAL A 82 16.33 4.29 12.47
N SER A 83 16.05 3.85 13.69
CA SER A 83 15.79 2.44 14.02
C SER A 83 14.45 2.31 14.72
N THR A 84 13.87 1.09 14.72
CA THR A 84 12.59 0.80 15.35
C THR A 84 12.71 -0.30 16.40
N ALA A 85 11.79 -0.27 17.38
CA ALA A 85 11.57 -1.33 18.35
C ALA A 85 10.05 -1.58 18.47
N PRO A 86 9.59 -2.77 18.89
CA PRO A 86 8.16 -2.98 19.14
C PRO A 86 7.67 -2.04 20.26
N ALA A 87 6.43 -1.56 20.16
CA ALA A 87 5.81 -0.71 21.19
C ALA A 87 5.28 -1.53 22.38
N LEU A 88 5.44 -2.84 22.36
CA LEU A 88 4.97 -3.76 23.40
C LEU A 88 5.95 -4.93 23.57
N VAL A 89 5.89 -5.56 24.72
CA VAL A 89 6.54 -6.86 24.96
C VAL A 89 5.55 -7.92 24.50
N HIS A 90 5.93 -8.66 23.46
CA HIS A 90 5.11 -9.74 22.89
C HIS A 90 5.06 -10.95 23.83
N GLN A 91 3.96 -11.72 23.74
CA GLN A 91 3.76 -12.97 24.49
C GLN A 91 4.38 -14.15 23.71
N PRO A 92 5.52 -14.74 24.12
CA PRO A 92 6.21 -15.76 23.35
C PRO A 92 5.34 -16.99 23.03
N SER A 93 4.47 -17.39 23.97
CA SER A 93 3.59 -18.56 23.80
C SER A 93 2.63 -18.48 22.61
N ARG A 94 2.32 -17.25 22.12
CA ARG A 94 1.48 -17.06 20.93
C ARG A 94 2.17 -17.39 19.63
N TYR A 95 3.49 -17.37 19.64
CA TYR A 95 4.34 -17.56 18.46
C TYR A 95 5.13 -18.87 18.53
N GLU A 96 4.91 -19.66 19.59
CA GLU A 96 5.56 -20.94 19.77
C GLU A 96 5.31 -21.86 18.56
N GLY A 97 6.38 -22.42 18.00
CA GLY A 97 6.31 -23.25 16.79
C GLY A 97 6.13 -22.52 15.47
N LEU A 98 5.92 -21.19 15.47
CA LEU A 98 5.87 -20.40 14.24
C LEU A 98 7.28 -20.13 13.70
N ARG A 99 7.41 -20.12 12.37
CA ARG A 99 8.67 -19.74 11.68
C ARG A 99 9.10 -18.31 12.02
N TYR A 100 8.14 -17.39 12.04
CA TYR A 100 8.39 -15.99 12.38
C TYR A 100 8.10 -15.76 13.86
N GLN A 101 9.01 -15.02 14.47
CA GLN A 101 8.88 -14.55 15.84
C GLN A 101 8.83 -13.03 15.83
N PRO A 102 8.08 -12.38 16.73
CA PRO A 102 8.13 -10.94 16.86
C PRO A 102 9.52 -10.48 17.29
N SER A 103 9.87 -9.26 16.95
CA SER A 103 11.12 -8.66 17.42
C SER A 103 11.16 -8.62 18.95
N PRO A 104 12.29 -8.97 19.60
CA PRO A 104 12.40 -8.86 21.05
C PRO A 104 12.27 -7.40 21.50
N PRO A 105 11.80 -7.16 22.74
CA PRO A 105 11.78 -5.82 23.29
C PRO A 105 13.22 -5.29 23.42
N GLY A 106 13.43 -4.04 22.95
CA GLY A 106 14.69 -3.32 23.16
C GLY A 106 14.57 -2.28 24.26
N ASP A 107 15.68 -1.55 24.53
CA ASP A 107 15.70 -0.49 25.54
C ASP A 107 14.60 0.53 25.35
N LEU A 108 14.30 0.88 24.07
CA LEU A 108 13.22 1.81 23.73
C LEU A 108 11.84 1.28 24.13
N THR A 109 11.59 -0.01 23.92
CA THR A 109 10.36 -0.69 24.38
C THR A 109 10.22 -0.63 25.89
N LEU A 110 11.32 -0.97 26.60
CA LEU A 110 11.33 -1.03 28.07
C LEU A 110 11.23 0.36 28.71
N ALA A 111 11.76 1.38 28.06
CA ALA A 111 11.66 2.77 28.53
C ALA A 111 10.25 3.38 28.34
N HIS A 112 9.46 2.84 27.41
CA HIS A 112 8.14 3.38 27.06
C HIS A 112 7.06 2.28 26.95
N PRO A 113 6.85 1.45 27.98
CA PRO A 113 6.02 0.25 27.90
C PRO A 113 4.50 0.52 27.74
N ASP A 114 4.07 1.73 28.06
CA ASP A 114 2.68 2.20 28.00
C ASP A 114 2.41 3.20 26.87
N PHE A 115 3.40 3.46 26.02
CA PHE A 115 3.31 4.54 25.01
C PHE A 115 2.07 4.40 24.12
N LEU A 116 1.85 3.23 23.55
CA LEU A 116 0.72 3.00 22.66
C LEU A 116 -0.62 3.02 23.41
N ASP A 117 -0.65 2.54 24.64
CA ASP A 117 -1.82 2.65 25.51
C ASP A 117 -2.24 4.12 25.71
N ARG A 118 -1.26 5.00 25.99
CA ARG A 118 -1.52 6.45 26.16
C ARG A 118 -2.04 7.10 24.89
N VAL A 119 -1.45 6.76 23.71
CA VAL A 119 -1.93 7.28 22.41
C VAL A 119 -3.37 6.86 22.17
N ILE A 120 -3.69 5.57 22.39
CA ILE A 120 -5.05 5.04 22.20
C ILE A 120 -6.04 5.71 23.16
N GLN A 121 -5.71 5.80 24.44
CA GLN A 121 -6.57 6.39 25.45
C GLN A 121 -6.85 7.88 25.18
N ALA A 122 -5.82 8.66 24.86
CA ALA A 122 -5.94 10.08 24.55
C ALA A 122 -6.79 10.34 23.29
N ALA A 123 -6.64 9.52 22.26
CA ALA A 123 -7.44 9.61 21.04
C ALA A 123 -8.90 9.22 21.30
N ARG A 124 -9.13 8.14 22.06
CA ARG A 124 -10.47 7.69 22.45
C ARG A 124 -11.20 8.71 23.34
N ALA A 125 -10.48 9.36 24.26
CA ALA A 125 -11.01 10.44 25.09
C ALA A 125 -11.52 11.64 24.27
N ARG A 126 -10.95 11.86 23.06
CA ARG A 126 -11.41 12.86 22.08
C ARG A 126 -12.51 12.35 21.16
N GLY A 127 -13.04 11.15 21.37
CA GLY A 127 -14.08 10.53 20.53
C GLY A 127 -13.57 9.97 19.20
N MET A 128 -12.25 9.90 18.99
CA MET A 128 -11.68 9.37 17.74
C MET A 128 -11.73 7.84 17.71
N GLN A 129 -11.99 7.29 16.54
CA GLN A 129 -11.73 5.88 16.25
C GLN A 129 -10.22 5.65 16.09
N VAL A 130 -9.73 4.54 16.62
CA VAL A 130 -8.30 4.19 16.55
C VAL A 130 -8.13 2.87 15.84
N TYR A 131 -7.28 2.86 14.82
CA TYR A 131 -6.90 1.68 14.07
C TYR A 131 -5.40 1.41 14.24
N LEU A 132 -5.02 0.13 14.27
CA LEU A 132 -3.61 -0.27 14.19
C LEU A 132 -3.30 -0.77 12.78
N GLN A 133 -2.20 -0.27 12.20
CA GLN A 133 -1.69 -0.74 10.92
C GLN A 133 -0.65 -1.83 11.16
N VAL A 134 -0.80 -2.94 10.42
CA VAL A 134 0.17 -4.02 10.34
C VAL A 134 0.49 -4.34 8.88
N MET A 135 1.70 -4.83 8.61
CA MET A 135 2.18 -5.13 7.27
C MET A 135 2.11 -6.64 7.01
N ALA A 136 1.27 -7.07 6.07
CA ALA A 136 1.05 -8.48 5.79
C ALA A 136 2.27 -9.16 5.14
N ALA A 137 2.86 -8.52 4.12
CA ALA A 137 3.92 -9.11 3.30
C ALA A 137 5.34 -8.88 3.86
N SER A 138 5.48 -8.40 5.09
CA SER A 138 6.77 -8.02 5.66
C SER A 138 6.93 -8.46 7.13
N PRO A 139 6.78 -9.78 7.44
CA PRO A 139 7.03 -10.27 8.78
C PRO A 139 8.55 -10.21 9.07
N PRO A 140 8.96 -10.08 10.35
CA PRO A 140 8.14 -9.79 11.52
C PRO A 140 8.00 -8.29 11.84
N GLY A 141 8.32 -7.42 10.91
CA GLY A 141 8.41 -5.97 11.14
C GLY A 141 7.09 -5.21 11.00
N TYR A 142 7.13 -3.98 11.42
CA TYR A 142 6.01 -3.06 11.39
C TYR A 142 6.16 -1.96 10.33
N ARG A 143 7.37 -1.83 9.78
CA ARG A 143 7.74 -0.88 8.73
C ARG A 143 8.53 -1.60 7.66
N VAL A 144 8.29 -1.27 6.39
CA VAL A 144 8.91 -1.93 5.24
C VAL A 144 10.43 -1.87 5.25
N GLN A 145 11.04 -0.77 5.73
CA GLN A 145 12.50 -0.65 5.80
C GLN A 145 13.16 -1.49 6.90
N PHE A 146 12.40 -2.07 7.83
CA PHE A 146 12.89 -2.85 8.96
C PHE A 146 12.41 -4.30 9.00
N SER A 147 11.84 -4.77 7.90
CA SER A 147 11.22 -6.08 7.83
C SER A 147 11.59 -6.80 6.56
N GLY A 148 11.31 -8.06 6.53
CA GLY A 148 11.51 -8.89 5.38
C GLY A 148 11.32 -10.36 5.71
N ALA A 149 10.80 -11.12 4.76
CA ALA A 149 10.67 -12.54 4.90
C ALA A 149 12.03 -13.23 4.83
N VAL A 150 12.16 -14.38 5.49
CA VAL A 150 13.28 -15.29 5.26
C VAL A 150 13.29 -15.74 3.80
N GLN A 151 14.47 -16.07 3.27
CA GLN A 151 14.66 -16.32 1.83
C GLN A 151 13.71 -17.39 1.26
N GLN A 152 13.33 -18.41 2.05
CA GLN A 152 12.41 -19.46 1.64
C GLN A 152 10.97 -18.96 1.39
N ASP A 153 10.59 -17.90 2.08
CA ASP A 153 9.25 -17.31 1.96
C ASP A 153 9.22 -16.05 1.08
N GLN A 154 10.33 -15.63 0.48
CA GLN A 154 10.34 -14.47 -0.42
C GLN A 154 9.76 -14.82 -1.79
N CYS A 155 9.02 -13.88 -2.37
CA CYS A 155 8.53 -13.98 -3.74
C CYS A 155 9.69 -14.14 -4.73
N ARG A 156 9.43 -14.89 -5.82
CA ARG A 156 10.38 -15.10 -6.91
C ARG A 156 9.72 -14.79 -8.25
N GLY A 157 10.50 -14.27 -9.17
CA GLY A 157 10.10 -14.13 -10.57
C GLY A 157 9.95 -15.47 -11.29
N PRO A 158 9.44 -15.47 -12.53
CA PRO A 158 9.34 -16.68 -13.35
C PRO A 158 10.72 -17.30 -13.67
N ASP A 159 11.81 -16.52 -13.56
CA ASP A 159 13.20 -16.97 -13.65
C ASP A 159 13.73 -17.63 -12.38
N GLY A 160 12.90 -17.76 -11.34
CA GLY A 160 13.26 -18.31 -10.03
C GLY A 160 14.11 -17.37 -9.15
N GLN A 161 14.43 -16.17 -9.62
CA GLN A 161 15.29 -15.23 -8.90
C GLN A 161 14.50 -14.34 -7.95
N LEU A 162 15.16 -13.90 -6.88
CA LEU A 162 14.66 -12.85 -6.00
C LEU A 162 14.72 -11.49 -6.72
N HIS A 163 13.83 -10.58 -6.34
CA HIS A 163 13.90 -9.21 -6.86
C HIS A 163 15.14 -8.49 -6.29
N PRO A 164 15.89 -7.72 -7.10
CA PRO A 164 17.04 -6.96 -6.61
C PRO A 164 16.63 -5.83 -5.67
N ASP A 165 15.51 -5.15 -5.97
CA ASP A 165 15.06 -3.97 -5.26
C ASP A 165 14.30 -4.37 -3.98
N ARG A 166 14.60 -3.69 -2.88
CA ARG A 166 14.06 -4.03 -1.56
C ARG A 166 12.53 -3.91 -1.49
N VAL A 167 11.95 -2.92 -2.15
CA VAL A 167 10.50 -2.68 -2.13
C VAL A 167 9.70 -3.87 -2.64
N ASP A 168 10.29 -4.66 -3.52
CA ASP A 168 9.69 -5.84 -4.13
C ASP A 168 10.13 -7.17 -3.49
N ARG A 169 10.99 -7.13 -2.47
CA ARG A 169 11.39 -8.32 -1.67
C ARG A 169 10.36 -8.65 -0.61
N ASN A 170 9.13 -8.86 -1.02
CA ASN A 170 8.05 -9.21 -0.13
C ASN A 170 7.96 -10.71 0.13
N ALA A 171 7.30 -11.05 1.23
CA ALA A 171 6.90 -12.43 1.49
C ALA A 171 5.89 -12.91 0.45
N SER A 172 5.99 -14.18 0.09
CA SER A 172 4.92 -14.88 -0.62
C SER A 172 3.65 -14.89 0.22
N LEU A 173 2.59 -14.30 -0.32
CA LEU A 173 1.27 -14.36 0.31
C LEU A 173 0.60 -15.73 0.15
N ALA A 174 1.26 -16.70 -0.48
CA ALA A 174 0.89 -18.10 -0.46
C ALA A 174 1.49 -18.86 0.73
N SER A 175 2.49 -18.29 1.45
CA SER A 175 3.16 -18.94 2.57
C SER A 175 2.23 -19.10 3.79
N PRO A 176 1.99 -20.32 4.28
CA PRO A 176 1.24 -20.55 5.51
C PRO A 176 1.96 -19.98 6.74
N HIS A 177 3.27 -19.83 6.69
CA HIS A 177 4.07 -19.29 7.80
C HIS A 177 3.84 -17.78 7.96
N VAL A 178 3.71 -17.06 6.83
CA VAL A 178 3.36 -15.64 6.82
C VAL A 178 1.95 -15.41 7.35
N HIS A 179 0.98 -16.25 6.93
CA HIS A 179 -0.40 -16.18 7.42
C HIS A 179 -0.48 -16.45 8.93
N ALA A 180 0.22 -17.48 9.41
CA ALA A 180 0.18 -17.86 10.82
C ALA A 180 0.76 -16.75 11.72
N TYR A 181 1.88 -16.16 11.31
CA TYR A 181 2.46 -15.04 12.03
C TYR A 181 1.53 -13.81 12.08
N GLY A 182 1.01 -13.38 10.93
CA GLY A 182 0.10 -12.23 10.87
C GLY A 182 -1.17 -12.45 11.68
N ALA A 183 -1.74 -13.65 11.66
CA ALA A 183 -2.90 -14.03 12.46
C ALA A 183 -2.60 -13.98 13.97
N ALA A 184 -1.45 -14.49 14.41
CA ALA A 184 -1.02 -14.45 15.80
C ALA A 184 -0.80 -13.00 16.28
N LEU A 185 -0.15 -12.17 15.45
CA LEU A 185 0.09 -10.75 15.74
C LEU A 185 -1.23 -9.98 15.88
N LEU A 186 -2.17 -10.16 14.96
CA LEU A 186 -3.48 -9.49 15.02
C LEU A 186 -4.27 -9.89 16.25
N ALA A 187 -4.28 -11.19 16.59
CA ALA A 187 -4.96 -11.69 17.80
C ALA A 187 -4.33 -11.13 19.07
N GLU A 188 -3.00 -11.05 19.15
CA GLU A 188 -2.31 -10.46 20.30
C GLU A 188 -2.64 -8.98 20.44
N LEU A 189 -2.53 -8.19 19.36
CA LEU A 189 -2.82 -6.76 19.37
C LEU A 189 -4.28 -6.48 19.72
N ALA A 190 -5.22 -7.26 19.19
CA ALA A 190 -6.63 -7.12 19.47
C ALA A 190 -6.95 -7.39 20.96
N GLN A 191 -6.27 -8.36 21.57
CA GLN A 191 -6.44 -8.67 23.01
C GLN A 191 -5.73 -7.65 23.90
N ARG A 192 -4.52 -7.20 23.50
CA ARG A 192 -3.73 -6.25 24.27
C ARG A 192 -4.36 -4.84 24.27
N TYR A 193 -4.97 -4.46 23.15
CA TYR A 193 -5.55 -3.13 22.97
C TYR A 193 -7.07 -3.20 22.69
N PRO A 194 -7.89 -3.52 23.70
CA PRO A 194 -9.33 -3.73 23.51
C PRO A 194 -10.09 -2.48 23.06
N GLN A 195 -9.49 -1.29 23.15
CA GLN A 195 -10.09 -0.03 22.74
C GLN A 195 -9.89 0.32 21.26
N VAL A 196 -9.08 -0.44 20.51
CA VAL A 196 -8.91 -0.19 19.07
C VAL A 196 -10.18 -0.59 18.30
N THR A 197 -10.54 0.23 17.32
CA THR A 197 -11.71 0.01 16.46
C THR A 197 -11.47 -1.14 15.49
N GLY A 198 -10.25 -1.24 14.96
CA GLY A 198 -9.91 -2.26 13.96
C GLY A 198 -8.45 -2.23 13.52
N PHE A 199 -8.18 -3.01 12.49
CA PHE A 199 -6.86 -3.19 11.92
C PHE A 199 -6.86 -2.81 10.45
N ARG A 200 -5.86 -2.05 10.05
CA ARG A 200 -5.55 -1.74 8.67
C ARG A 200 -4.38 -2.59 8.22
N ILE A 201 -4.64 -3.41 7.21
CA ILE A 201 -3.60 -4.27 6.66
C ILE A 201 -2.95 -3.54 5.49
N ASP A 202 -1.71 -3.15 5.67
CA ASP A 202 -0.88 -2.63 4.59
C ASP A 202 -0.15 -3.79 3.91
N TRP A 203 0.09 -3.65 2.61
CA TRP A 203 0.68 -4.68 1.77
C TRP A 203 -0.06 -6.04 1.85
N PRO A 204 -1.42 -6.05 1.76
CA PRO A 204 -2.19 -7.29 1.76
C PRO A 204 -2.15 -7.99 0.38
N GLU A 205 -1.31 -7.52 -0.53
CA GLU A 205 -1.26 -7.84 -1.93
C GLU A 205 0.18 -7.90 -2.43
N TYR A 206 0.41 -8.57 -3.58
CA TYR A 206 1.73 -8.62 -4.19
C TYR A 206 2.13 -7.25 -4.77
N PRO A 207 3.43 -6.90 -4.78
CA PRO A 207 3.87 -5.60 -5.28
C PRO A 207 3.69 -5.50 -6.80
N PRO A 208 3.07 -4.43 -7.33
CA PRO A 208 2.95 -4.20 -8.77
C PRO A 208 3.91 -3.11 -9.27
N TYR A 209 5.02 -2.82 -8.54
CA TYR A 209 5.83 -1.63 -8.80
C TYR A 209 6.61 -1.69 -10.11
N ASP A 210 7.07 -2.86 -10.52
CA ASP A 210 7.66 -3.08 -11.83
C ASP A 210 7.06 -4.31 -12.52
N LEU A 211 7.41 -4.53 -13.78
CA LEU A 211 6.87 -5.64 -14.57
C LEU A 211 7.30 -6.98 -13.99
N ARG A 212 8.52 -7.08 -13.47
CA ARG A 212 9.04 -8.34 -12.91
C ARG A 212 8.30 -8.71 -11.62
N SER A 213 8.08 -7.75 -10.72
CA SER A 213 7.34 -7.99 -9.48
C SER A 213 5.86 -8.25 -9.73
N ALA A 214 5.27 -7.62 -10.74
CA ALA A 214 3.92 -7.92 -11.17
C ALA A 214 3.74 -9.38 -11.60
N LEU A 215 4.80 -10.02 -12.13
CA LEU A 215 4.81 -11.43 -12.55
C LEU A 215 5.17 -12.43 -11.41
N PHE A 216 5.24 -12.01 -10.15
CA PHE A 216 5.33 -12.92 -9.01
C PHE A 216 4.04 -13.74 -8.91
N ASP A 217 4.02 -14.94 -8.32
CA ASP A 217 5.00 -15.55 -7.43
C ASP A 217 5.36 -16.96 -7.88
N PHE A 218 6.64 -17.20 -8.10
CA PHE A 218 7.19 -18.53 -8.43
C PHE A 218 8.09 -19.08 -7.31
N SER A 219 7.91 -18.62 -6.05
CA SER A 219 8.44 -19.32 -4.88
C SER A 219 7.84 -20.72 -4.74
N GLU A 220 8.37 -21.56 -3.87
CA GLU A 220 7.81 -22.89 -3.59
C GLU A 220 6.30 -22.81 -3.24
N HIS A 221 5.93 -21.84 -2.40
CA HIS A 221 4.53 -21.60 -2.03
C HIS A 221 3.68 -21.11 -3.21
N GLY A 222 4.24 -20.19 -4.02
CA GLY A 222 3.58 -19.70 -5.23
C GLY A 222 3.36 -20.78 -6.27
N GLN A 223 4.38 -21.61 -6.54
CA GLN A 223 4.28 -22.76 -7.44
C GLN A 223 3.20 -23.76 -6.98
N SER A 224 3.16 -24.07 -5.68
CA SER A 224 2.09 -24.89 -5.10
C SER A 224 0.70 -24.26 -5.32
N ALA A 225 0.59 -22.93 -5.15
CA ALA A 225 -0.67 -22.24 -5.37
C ALA A 225 -1.08 -22.21 -6.86
N ILE A 226 -0.13 -22.11 -7.80
CA ILE A 226 -0.38 -22.20 -9.25
C ILE A 226 -0.88 -23.62 -9.61
N ALA A 227 -0.22 -24.66 -9.08
CA ALA A 227 -0.62 -26.05 -9.32
C ALA A 227 -2.05 -26.31 -8.82
N GLN A 228 -2.46 -25.72 -7.70
CA GLN A 228 -3.85 -25.78 -7.21
C GLN A 228 -4.86 -25.13 -8.16
N GLN A 229 -4.43 -24.28 -9.09
CA GLN A 229 -5.26 -23.71 -10.16
C GLN A 229 -5.26 -24.57 -11.44
N GLY A 230 -4.68 -25.77 -11.40
CA GLY A 230 -4.67 -26.73 -12.50
C GLY A 230 -3.65 -26.44 -13.59
N ALA A 231 -2.62 -25.63 -13.32
CA ALA A 231 -1.51 -25.37 -14.24
C ALA A 231 -0.21 -26.00 -13.76
N ASP A 232 0.67 -26.36 -14.70
CA ASP A 232 2.06 -26.72 -14.41
C ASP A 232 2.85 -25.44 -14.14
N PRO A 233 3.38 -25.21 -12.93
CA PRO A 233 4.09 -23.98 -12.61
C PRO A 233 5.41 -23.85 -13.34
N GLN A 234 6.08 -24.96 -13.69
CA GLN A 234 7.35 -24.93 -14.43
C GLN A 234 7.13 -24.53 -15.89
N GLN A 235 6.09 -25.10 -16.52
CA GLN A 235 5.73 -24.74 -17.88
C GLN A 235 5.28 -23.29 -17.94
N LEU A 236 4.43 -22.84 -17.03
CA LEU A 236 3.99 -21.45 -16.95
C LEU A 236 5.17 -20.47 -16.75
N ALA A 237 6.13 -20.80 -15.89
CA ALA A 237 7.34 -20.00 -15.67
C ALA A 237 8.17 -19.87 -16.96
N THR A 238 8.31 -20.99 -17.69
CA THR A 238 9.03 -21.03 -18.97
C THR A 238 8.34 -20.15 -20.02
N ASP A 239 7.04 -20.33 -20.21
CA ASP A 239 6.25 -19.61 -21.20
C ASP A 239 6.24 -18.11 -20.90
N LEU A 240 6.08 -17.73 -19.64
CA LEU A 240 6.08 -16.34 -19.19
C LEU A 240 7.47 -15.69 -19.35
N SER A 241 8.55 -16.43 -19.06
CA SER A 241 9.92 -15.96 -19.30
C SER A 241 10.19 -15.73 -20.80
N GLN A 242 9.67 -16.58 -21.67
CA GLN A 242 9.75 -16.41 -23.11
C GLN A 242 8.95 -15.19 -23.60
N ALA A 243 7.72 -15.02 -23.08
CA ALA A 243 6.91 -13.84 -23.39
C ALA A 243 7.62 -12.54 -22.97
N LEU A 244 8.16 -12.49 -21.75
CA LEU A 244 8.92 -11.35 -21.25
C LEU A 244 10.16 -11.06 -22.10
N ALA A 245 10.91 -12.07 -22.52
CA ALA A 245 12.06 -11.92 -23.40
C ALA A 245 11.64 -11.37 -24.78
N SER A 246 10.52 -11.85 -25.33
CA SER A 246 9.95 -11.36 -26.58
C SER A 246 9.55 -9.89 -26.49
N TRP A 247 8.85 -9.49 -25.42
CA TRP A 247 8.45 -8.09 -25.21
C TRP A 247 9.66 -7.17 -25.08
N ARG A 248 10.70 -7.58 -24.35
CA ARG A 248 11.97 -6.83 -24.25
C ARG A 248 12.65 -6.68 -25.61
N HIS A 249 12.67 -7.73 -26.41
CA HIS A 249 13.22 -7.68 -27.76
C HIS A 249 12.45 -6.70 -28.67
N ILE A 250 11.13 -6.74 -28.62
CA ILE A 250 10.25 -5.81 -29.32
C ILE A 250 10.49 -4.39 -28.86
N ALA A 251 10.52 -4.14 -27.54
CA ALA A 251 10.73 -2.82 -26.97
C ALA A 251 12.10 -2.23 -27.37
N ALA A 252 13.17 -3.02 -27.33
CA ALA A 252 14.50 -2.58 -27.74
C ALA A 252 14.56 -2.12 -29.22
N ARG A 253 13.74 -2.70 -30.09
CA ARG A 253 13.70 -2.39 -31.53
C ARG A 253 12.70 -1.29 -31.87
N SER A 254 11.64 -1.13 -31.11
CA SER A 254 10.47 -0.35 -31.50
C SER A 254 10.19 0.87 -30.64
N ALA A 255 10.74 0.94 -29.42
CA ALA A 255 10.44 2.06 -28.53
C ALA A 255 10.88 3.42 -29.10
N ARG A 256 11.94 3.43 -29.94
CA ARG A 256 12.38 4.66 -30.60
C ARG A 256 11.46 5.13 -31.73
N ASP A 257 10.56 4.26 -32.19
CA ASP A 257 9.57 4.58 -33.25
C ASP A 257 8.33 5.28 -32.60
N GLY A 258 8.28 5.41 -31.28
CA GLY A 258 7.25 6.09 -30.50
C GLY A 258 6.30 5.16 -29.76
N ALA A 259 5.56 5.73 -28.80
CA ALA A 259 4.67 5.01 -27.88
C ALA A 259 3.60 4.19 -28.61
N ALA A 260 2.95 4.77 -29.64
CA ALA A 260 1.87 4.11 -30.37
C ALA A 260 2.37 2.89 -31.16
N VAL A 261 3.56 2.97 -31.80
CA VAL A 261 4.16 1.85 -32.54
C VAL A 261 4.56 0.74 -31.57
N LEU A 262 5.18 1.10 -30.43
CA LEU A 262 5.52 0.14 -29.38
C LEU A 262 4.27 -0.57 -28.86
N ARG A 263 3.21 0.19 -28.56
CA ARG A 263 1.93 -0.34 -28.10
C ARG A 263 1.35 -1.39 -29.04
N GLN A 264 1.28 -1.06 -30.33
CA GLN A 264 0.75 -1.98 -31.33
C GLN A 264 1.57 -3.27 -31.42
N ARG A 265 2.90 -3.17 -31.49
CA ARG A 265 3.78 -4.34 -31.59
C ARG A 265 3.74 -5.24 -30.36
N LEU A 266 3.59 -4.67 -29.16
CA LEU A 266 3.41 -5.45 -27.93
C LEU A 266 2.05 -6.14 -27.93
N ALA A 267 0.98 -5.45 -28.38
CA ALA A 267 -0.33 -6.06 -28.52
C ALA A 267 -0.32 -7.27 -29.48
N ASP A 268 0.31 -7.11 -30.66
CA ASP A 268 0.49 -8.18 -31.64
C ASP A 268 1.28 -9.37 -31.09
N ALA A 269 2.12 -9.14 -30.07
CA ALA A 269 2.89 -10.16 -29.35
C ALA A 269 2.16 -10.68 -28.07
N GLY A 270 0.86 -10.47 -27.95
CA GLY A 270 0.03 -11.01 -26.88
C GLY A 270 0.18 -10.31 -25.52
N TRP A 271 0.72 -9.09 -25.47
CA TRP A 271 0.87 -8.32 -24.22
C TRP A 271 -0.42 -8.25 -23.41
N ASP A 272 -1.53 -7.89 -24.06
CA ASP A 272 -2.82 -7.74 -23.38
C ASP A 272 -3.39 -9.08 -22.92
N ASP A 273 -3.19 -10.14 -23.68
CA ASP A 273 -3.65 -11.48 -23.34
C ASP A 273 -2.90 -12.02 -22.12
N TRP A 274 -1.57 -11.87 -22.08
CA TRP A 274 -0.74 -12.36 -20.99
C TRP A 274 -0.98 -11.61 -19.69
N LEU A 275 -1.16 -10.30 -19.75
CA LEU A 275 -1.42 -9.45 -18.58
C LEU A 275 -2.90 -9.34 -18.25
N GLY A 276 -3.76 -9.86 -19.13
CA GLY A 276 -5.19 -9.99 -18.92
C GLY A 276 -5.53 -11.11 -17.95
N ARG A 277 -6.69 -10.99 -17.33
CA ARG A 277 -7.16 -11.91 -16.29
C ARG A 277 -7.40 -13.34 -16.78
N ASP A 278 -7.89 -13.49 -18.00
CA ASP A 278 -8.38 -14.75 -18.57
C ASP A 278 -7.42 -15.36 -19.61
N GLY A 279 -6.25 -14.76 -19.78
CA GLY A 279 -5.25 -15.16 -20.78
C GLY A 279 -4.35 -16.33 -20.35
N PRO A 280 -3.19 -16.49 -21.02
CA PRO A 280 -2.25 -17.57 -20.73
C PRO A 280 -1.77 -17.64 -19.28
N ALA A 281 -1.64 -16.48 -18.63
CA ALA A 281 -1.23 -16.38 -17.22
C ALA A 281 -2.40 -16.47 -16.21
N ARG A 282 -3.62 -16.85 -16.62
CA ARG A 282 -4.80 -16.89 -15.74
C ARG A 282 -4.59 -17.67 -14.44
N ALA A 283 -3.83 -18.76 -14.48
CA ALA A 283 -3.55 -19.57 -13.30
C ALA A 283 -2.67 -18.82 -12.28
N LEU A 284 -1.72 -18.01 -12.76
CA LEU A 284 -0.92 -17.12 -11.90
C LEU A 284 -1.81 -16.07 -11.22
N TRP A 285 -2.66 -15.39 -11.98
CA TRP A 285 -3.56 -14.38 -11.42
C TRP A 285 -4.57 -15.00 -10.44
N ALA A 286 -5.11 -16.16 -10.75
CA ALA A 286 -6.00 -16.89 -9.85
C ALA A 286 -5.31 -17.36 -8.58
N SER A 287 -4.06 -17.85 -8.67
CA SER A 287 -3.28 -18.28 -7.50
C SER A 287 -2.97 -17.12 -6.54
N LYS A 288 -2.61 -15.96 -7.08
CA LYS A 288 -2.38 -14.73 -6.27
C LYS A 288 -3.67 -14.32 -5.56
N ARG A 289 -4.80 -14.25 -6.28
CA ARG A 289 -6.11 -13.90 -5.70
C ARG A 289 -6.53 -14.87 -4.61
N ALA A 290 -6.38 -16.16 -4.84
CA ALA A 290 -6.70 -17.18 -3.84
C ALA A 290 -5.80 -17.08 -2.61
N SER A 291 -4.52 -16.74 -2.78
CA SER A 291 -3.55 -16.59 -1.68
C SER A 291 -3.89 -15.37 -0.82
N VAL A 292 -4.16 -14.22 -1.43
CA VAL A 292 -4.60 -13.00 -0.73
C VAL A 292 -5.91 -13.23 0.02
N ALA A 293 -6.89 -13.86 -0.63
CA ALA A 293 -8.17 -14.16 0.00
C ALA A 293 -8.03 -15.11 1.22
N ARG A 294 -7.20 -16.17 1.09
CA ARG A 294 -6.90 -17.08 2.22
C ARG A 294 -6.25 -16.38 3.39
N MET A 295 -5.29 -15.48 3.12
CA MET A 295 -4.62 -14.69 4.14
C MET A 295 -5.62 -13.80 4.89
N LEU A 296 -6.43 -13.02 4.17
CA LEU A 296 -7.43 -12.14 4.78
C LEU A 296 -8.47 -12.93 5.58
N ALA A 297 -8.89 -14.10 5.08
CA ALA A 297 -9.77 -14.99 5.82
C ALA A 297 -9.11 -15.55 7.10
N ALA A 298 -7.80 -15.84 7.07
CA ALA A 298 -7.07 -16.26 8.28
C ALA A 298 -7.01 -15.13 9.32
N TYR A 299 -6.76 -13.91 8.88
CA TYR A 299 -6.76 -12.73 9.74
C TYR A 299 -8.15 -12.46 10.35
N ARG A 300 -9.20 -12.57 9.55
CA ARG A 300 -10.57 -12.43 10.04
C ARG A 300 -10.89 -13.47 11.13
N ARG A 301 -10.59 -14.74 10.89
CA ARG A 301 -10.79 -15.80 11.90
C ARG A 301 -10.01 -15.54 13.19
N ALA A 302 -8.78 -15.05 13.07
CA ALA A 302 -7.96 -14.72 14.25
C ALA A 302 -8.57 -13.57 15.07
N LEU A 303 -9.11 -12.56 14.41
CA LEU A 303 -9.79 -11.45 15.07
C LEU A 303 -11.14 -11.87 15.67
N ASP A 304 -11.89 -12.72 14.99
CA ASP A 304 -13.19 -13.22 15.48
C ASP A 304 -13.04 -14.17 16.69
N ALA A 305 -11.87 -14.77 16.88
CA ALA A 305 -11.56 -15.59 18.05
C ALA A 305 -11.22 -14.75 19.31
N VAL A 306 -11.01 -13.44 19.16
CA VAL A 306 -10.79 -12.54 20.30
C VAL A 306 -12.15 -12.06 20.82
N PRO A 307 -12.42 -12.15 22.13
CA PRO A 307 -13.68 -11.70 22.72
C PRO A 307 -14.00 -10.23 22.39
N ASP A 308 -15.29 -9.90 22.49
CA ASP A 308 -15.85 -8.56 22.24
C ASP A 308 -15.00 -7.38 22.74
N PRO A 309 -15.09 -6.26 22.02
CA PRO A 309 -15.90 -6.00 20.82
C PRO A 309 -15.23 -6.53 19.54
N ARG A 310 -16.04 -6.86 18.53
CA ARG A 310 -15.55 -7.25 17.19
C ARG A 310 -14.68 -6.13 16.59
N ARG A 311 -13.49 -6.50 16.10
CA ARG A 311 -12.55 -5.58 15.45
C ARG A 311 -12.76 -5.56 13.95
N LEU A 312 -12.71 -4.36 13.36
CA LEU A 312 -12.79 -4.19 11.91
C LEU A 312 -11.49 -4.65 11.23
N LEU A 313 -11.60 -5.21 10.04
CA LEU A 313 -10.47 -5.60 9.18
C LEU A 313 -10.57 -4.85 7.87
N GLU A 314 -9.60 -3.95 7.60
CA GLU A 314 -9.59 -3.03 6.47
C GLU A 314 -8.27 -3.11 5.67
N PRO A 315 -8.16 -3.96 4.65
CA PRO A 315 -6.98 -3.99 3.78
C PRO A 315 -6.86 -2.71 2.93
N GLN A 316 -5.60 -2.34 2.61
CA GLN A 316 -5.27 -1.19 1.78
C GLN A 316 -4.65 -1.66 0.48
N VAL A 317 -5.29 -1.40 -0.66
CA VAL A 317 -4.97 -2.03 -1.93
C VAL A 317 -4.80 -1.02 -3.06
N PHE A 318 -4.11 -1.43 -4.11
CA PHE A 318 -4.03 -0.67 -5.35
C PHE A 318 -5.36 -0.70 -6.11
N PRO A 319 -5.69 0.39 -6.85
CA PRO A 319 -6.81 0.36 -7.79
C PRO A 319 -6.46 -0.45 -9.05
N GLN A 320 -7.48 -0.71 -9.90
CA GLN A 320 -7.25 -1.24 -11.24
C GLN A 320 -6.42 -0.29 -12.12
N PRO A 321 -5.60 -0.83 -13.04
CA PRO A 321 -5.38 -2.26 -13.32
C PRO A 321 -4.40 -2.94 -12.35
N LEU A 322 -3.69 -2.19 -11.51
CA LEU A 322 -2.64 -2.69 -10.62
C LEU A 322 -3.13 -3.83 -9.70
N SER A 323 -4.38 -3.76 -9.21
CA SER A 323 -4.96 -4.79 -8.34
C SER A 323 -5.16 -6.15 -9.04
N THR A 324 -5.21 -6.19 -10.37
CA THR A 324 -5.22 -7.46 -11.12
C THR A 324 -3.90 -8.20 -10.92
N TRP A 325 -2.78 -7.49 -11.07
CA TRP A 325 -1.44 -8.07 -10.97
C TRP A 325 -1.00 -8.26 -9.52
N SER A 326 -1.48 -7.44 -8.61
CA SER A 326 -1.23 -7.60 -7.17
C SER A 326 -2.06 -8.73 -6.54
N GLY A 327 -3.03 -9.28 -7.26
CA GLY A 327 -3.81 -10.44 -6.82
C GLY A 327 -4.93 -10.11 -5.84
N PHE A 328 -5.44 -8.88 -5.82
CA PHE A 328 -6.55 -8.55 -4.94
C PHE A 328 -7.90 -9.04 -5.49
N ALA A 329 -8.62 -9.78 -4.66
CA ALA A 329 -9.90 -10.41 -5.04
C ALA A 329 -11.08 -9.53 -4.60
N TRP A 330 -11.52 -8.61 -5.46
CA TRP A 330 -12.64 -7.70 -5.20
C TRP A 330 -13.97 -8.42 -4.91
N ASP A 331 -14.17 -9.58 -5.52
CA ASP A 331 -15.34 -10.41 -5.41
C ASP A 331 -15.41 -11.25 -4.12
N ALA A 332 -14.32 -11.33 -3.36
CA ALA A 332 -14.22 -12.13 -2.13
C ALA A 332 -14.19 -11.30 -0.83
N LEU A 333 -14.46 -9.98 -0.90
CA LEU A 333 -14.27 -9.06 0.23
C LEU A 333 -15.26 -9.29 1.38
N GLY A 334 -16.53 -9.43 1.06
CA GLY A 334 -17.61 -9.41 2.07
C GLY A 334 -17.53 -10.47 3.15
N ALA A 335 -16.84 -11.59 2.88
CA ALA A 335 -16.65 -12.66 3.85
C ALA A 335 -15.53 -12.37 4.87
N SER A 336 -14.56 -11.52 4.54
CA SER A 336 -13.35 -11.34 5.35
C SER A 336 -13.11 -9.91 5.78
N CYS A 337 -13.57 -8.91 5.01
CA CYS A 337 -13.23 -7.50 5.21
C CYS A 337 -14.47 -6.67 5.54
N ASP A 338 -14.32 -5.71 6.46
CA ASP A 338 -15.39 -4.78 6.84
C ASP A 338 -15.43 -3.53 5.94
N ALA A 339 -14.30 -3.19 5.35
CA ALA A 339 -14.14 -2.17 4.32
C ALA A 339 -12.82 -2.39 3.59
N VAL A 340 -12.62 -1.71 2.46
CA VAL A 340 -11.37 -1.73 1.69
C VAL A 340 -10.88 -0.32 1.40
N GLY A 341 -9.62 -0.03 1.74
CA GLY A 341 -8.97 1.24 1.44
C GLY A 341 -8.29 1.20 0.07
N VAL A 342 -8.69 2.08 -0.85
CA VAL A 342 -8.08 2.19 -2.19
C VAL A 342 -6.96 3.22 -2.17
N LYS A 343 -5.73 2.78 -2.41
CA LYS A 343 -4.52 3.62 -2.43
C LYS A 343 -4.53 4.57 -3.63
N LEU A 344 -4.91 5.82 -3.40
CA LEU A 344 -4.85 6.88 -4.39
C LEU A 344 -3.47 7.59 -4.31
N TYR A 345 -2.41 6.81 -4.49
CA TYR A 345 -1.02 7.29 -4.42
C TYR A 345 -0.58 7.79 -5.81
N THR A 346 -1.21 8.87 -6.25
CA THR A 346 -1.06 9.42 -7.60
C THR A 346 0.37 9.86 -7.94
N MET A 347 1.23 10.06 -6.94
CA MET A 347 2.66 10.29 -7.14
C MET A 347 3.43 8.99 -7.49
N HIS A 348 2.94 7.81 -7.06
CA HIS A 348 3.58 6.53 -7.37
C HIS A 348 3.22 6.00 -8.76
N TRP A 349 2.04 6.31 -9.29
CA TRP A 349 1.56 5.68 -10.52
C TRP A 349 2.43 6.00 -11.75
N PRO A 350 2.90 7.25 -11.98
CA PRO A 350 3.85 7.50 -13.06
C PRO A 350 5.21 6.83 -12.84
N MET A 351 5.65 6.72 -11.58
CA MET A 351 6.85 5.96 -11.22
C MET A 351 6.70 4.47 -11.59
N ILE A 352 5.56 3.86 -11.30
CA ILE A 352 5.26 2.47 -11.68
C ILE A 352 5.34 2.29 -13.20
N ALA A 353 4.72 3.17 -13.97
CA ALA A 353 4.83 3.14 -15.43
C ALA A 353 6.29 3.22 -15.90
N ARG A 354 7.10 4.08 -15.26
CA ARG A 354 8.53 4.22 -15.59
C ARG A 354 9.36 3.00 -15.20
N TYR A 355 9.05 2.32 -14.11
CA TYR A 355 9.73 1.08 -13.71
C TYR A 355 9.39 -0.08 -14.65
N TRP A 356 8.13 -0.21 -15.05
CA TRP A 356 7.75 -1.17 -16.08
C TRP A 356 8.45 -0.88 -17.42
N ALA A 357 8.58 0.41 -17.79
CA ALA A 357 9.34 0.82 -18.97
C ALA A 357 10.82 0.43 -18.87
N ARG A 358 11.46 0.67 -17.70
CA ARG A 358 12.83 0.24 -17.42
C ARG A 358 13.01 -1.26 -17.65
N ASP A 359 12.07 -2.06 -17.16
CA ASP A 359 12.13 -3.52 -17.32
C ASP A 359 11.98 -3.97 -18.78
N LEU A 360 11.23 -3.21 -19.58
CA LEU A 360 11.05 -3.50 -21.01
C LEU A 360 12.26 -3.09 -21.85
N VAL A 361 12.81 -1.89 -21.64
CA VAL A 361 13.85 -1.34 -22.51
C VAL A 361 15.25 -1.41 -21.93
N GLY A 362 15.41 -1.86 -20.68
CA GLY A 362 16.70 -2.02 -20.01
C GLY A 362 17.34 -0.70 -19.53
N SER A 363 16.61 0.42 -19.57
CA SER A 363 17.07 1.75 -19.14
C SER A 363 15.94 2.56 -18.53
N SER A 364 16.28 3.42 -17.57
CA SER A 364 15.33 4.40 -17.00
C SER A 364 15.30 5.71 -17.78
N ASP A 365 16.23 5.93 -18.71
CA ASP A 365 16.42 7.22 -19.36
C ASP A 365 16.60 7.08 -20.89
N GLY A 366 16.28 8.17 -21.58
CA GLY A 366 16.41 8.30 -23.02
C GLY A 366 15.12 8.04 -23.78
N PRO A 367 15.12 8.29 -25.12
CA PRO A 367 13.90 8.30 -25.94
C PRO A 367 13.11 6.98 -25.92
N ALA A 368 13.80 5.84 -25.78
CA ALA A 368 13.13 4.54 -25.70
C ALA A 368 12.39 4.35 -24.36
N ALA A 369 13.02 4.76 -23.25
CA ALA A 369 12.41 4.71 -21.93
C ALA A 369 11.22 5.69 -21.84
N ASP A 370 11.35 6.87 -22.42
CA ASP A 370 10.29 7.87 -22.45
C ASP A 370 9.07 7.39 -23.25
N ALA A 371 9.28 6.83 -24.45
CA ALA A 371 8.19 6.27 -25.25
C ALA A 371 7.52 5.06 -24.58
N ALA A 372 8.29 4.19 -23.93
CA ALA A 372 7.74 3.05 -23.18
C ALA A 372 6.97 3.53 -21.95
N THR A 373 7.47 4.55 -21.23
CA THR A 373 6.77 5.14 -20.08
C THR A 373 5.45 5.76 -20.49
N GLN A 374 5.42 6.52 -21.59
CA GLN A 374 4.20 7.12 -22.12
C GLN A 374 3.19 6.04 -22.51
N MET A 375 3.61 5.02 -23.24
CA MET A 375 2.75 3.89 -23.64
C MET A 375 2.13 3.21 -22.42
N LEU A 376 2.92 2.93 -21.37
CA LEU A 376 2.45 2.29 -20.16
C LEU A 376 1.53 3.20 -19.32
N PHE A 377 1.83 4.49 -19.28
CA PHE A 377 1.00 5.47 -18.59
C PHE A 377 -0.43 5.52 -19.18
N GLU A 378 -0.53 5.55 -20.49
CA GLU A 378 -1.80 5.48 -21.22
C GLU A 378 -2.49 4.13 -21.04
N TRP A 379 -1.74 3.04 -21.19
CA TRP A 379 -2.26 1.67 -21.07
C TRP A 379 -2.79 1.34 -19.65
N MET A 380 -2.20 1.94 -18.62
CA MET A 380 -2.68 1.83 -17.24
C MET A 380 -3.81 2.81 -16.89
N ASP A 381 -4.32 3.59 -17.85
CA ASP A 381 -5.34 4.63 -17.63
C ASP A 381 -4.95 5.65 -16.54
N LEU A 382 -3.72 6.16 -16.60
CA LEU A 382 -3.23 7.11 -15.60
C LEU A 382 -3.48 8.58 -15.98
N GLY A 383 -3.80 8.83 -17.23
CA GLY A 383 -4.11 10.17 -17.75
C GLY A 383 -3.84 10.29 -19.24
N PRO A 384 -4.14 11.46 -19.83
CA PRO A 384 -3.82 11.73 -21.21
C PRO A 384 -2.30 11.78 -21.43
N ALA A 385 -1.88 11.65 -22.71
CA ALA A 385 -0.48 11.81 -23.11
C ALA A 385 0.07 13.16 -22.62
N GLN A 386 1.25 13.12 -22.06
CA GLN A 386 1.96 14.28 -21.52
C GLN A 386 3.44 14.22 -21.98
N ASP A 387 4.18 15.28 -21.67
CA ASP A 387 5.64 15.24 -21.81
C ASP A 387 6.20 14.04 -20.99
N PRO A 388 6.86 13.07 -21.65
CA PRO A 388 7.45 11.92 -20.95
C PRO A 388 8.39 12.29 -19.80
N ALA A 389 9.03 13.46 -19.87
CA ALA A 389 9.89 13.96 -18.81
C ALA A 389 9.13 14.26 -17.51
N ALA A 390 7.83 14.56 -17.59
CA ALA A 390 6.96 14.74 -16.44
C ALA A 390 6.44 13.41 -15.87
N LEU A 391 6.50 12.31 -16.62
CA LEU A 391 6.02 10.99 -16.20
C LEU A 391 7.03 10.27 -15.30
N ARG A 392 7.27 10.84 -14.14
CA ARG A 392 8.15 10.32 -13.08
C ARG A 392 7.56 10.64 -11.70
N TYR A 393 8.23 10.20 -10.66
CA TYR A 393 7.89 10.65 -9.31
C TYR A 393 7.97 12.17 -9.24
N PRO A 394 6.87 12.89 -8.92
CA PRO A 394 6.86 14.34 -8.98
C PRO A 394 7.68 14.97 -7.85
N PRO A 395 8.36 16.12 -8.10
CA PRO A 395 8.92 16.95 -7.03
C PRO A 395 7.83 17.41 -6.04
N PRO A 396 8.20 17.76 -4.79
CA PRO A 396 7.23 18.08 -3.73
C PRO A 396 6.41 19.36 -3.99
N ASP A 397 6.85 20.22 -4.88
CA ASP A 397 6.22 21.48 -5.28
C ASP A 397 5.50 21.42 -6.63
N THR A 398 5.40 20.24 -7.23
CA THR A 398 4.81 20.01 -8.54
C THR A 398 3.54 19.18 -8.43
N ASP A 399 2.49 19.58 -9.15
CA ASP A 399 1.25 18.82 -9.26
C ASP A 399 1.54 17.42 -9.83
N HIS A 400 0.78 16.43 -9.37
CA HIS A 400 0.97 15.06 -9.85
C HIS A 400 0.49 14.92 -11.30
N PRO A 401 1.25 14.26 -12.18
CA PRO A 401 0.91 14.17 -13.61
C PRO A 401 -0.29 13.27 -13.92
N VAL A 402 -0.76 12.51 -12.93
CA VAL A 402 -1.96 11.65 -13.09
C VAL A 402 -3.21 12.50 -13.30
N GLY A 403 -4.04 12.12 -14.29
CA GLY A 403 -5.32 12.78 -14.56
C GLY A 403 -6.28 12.70 -13.37
N GLU A 404 -6.93 13.80 -13.02
CA GLU A 404 -7.96 13.83 -11.97
C GLU A 404 -9.13 12.91 -12.32
N GLN A 405 -9.55 12.88 -13.60
CA GLN A 405 -10.58 11.98 -14.07
C GLN A 405 -10.15 10.50 -13.96
N SER A 406 -8.90 10.17 -14.29
CA SER A 406 -8.36 8.81 -14.14
C SER A 406 -8.39 8.34 -12.68
N GLN A 407 -8.02 9.21 -11.73
CA GLN A 407 -8.16 8.92 -10.30
C GLN A 407 -9.61 8.64 -9.91
N LEU A 408 -10.54 9.47 -10.39
CA LEU A 408 -11.97 9.35 -10.09
C LEU A 408 -12.56 8.05 -10.65
N ASP A 409 -12.23 7.71 -11.90
CA ASP A 409 -12.74 6.50 -12.57
C ASP A 409 -12.21 5.23 -11.94
N LYS A 410 -10.93 5.21 -11.54
CA LYS A 410 -10.35 4.09 -10.78
C LYS A 410 -11.06 3.88 -9.43
N LEU A 411 -11.40 4.95 -8.72
CA LEU A 411 -12.11 4.84 -7.46
C LEU A 411 -13.57 4.39 -7.66
N ARG A 412 -14.24 4.90 -8.69
CA ARG A 412 -15.60 4.45 -9.06
C ARG A 412 -15.63 2.97 -9.44
N LEU A 413 -14.65 2.53 -10.23
CA LEU A 413 -14.51 1.12 -10.59
C LEU A 413 -14.29 0.25 -9.35
N ALA A 414 -13.46 0.68 -8.41
CA ALA A 414 -13.26 -0.03 -7.14
C ALA A 414 -14.58 -0.12 -6.33
N CYS A 415 -15.36 0.97 -6.25
CA CYS A 415 -16.67 0.95 -5.61
C CYS A 415 -17.63 -0.06 -6.28
N ALA A 416 -17.65 -0.10 -7.60
CA ALA A 416 -18.48 -1.04 -8.35
C ALA A 416 -18.06 -2.51 -8.12
N GLN A 417 -16.75 -2.78 -8.09
CA GLN A 417 -16.21 -4.13 -7.89
C GLN A 417 -16.35 -4.63 -6.44
N ALA A 418 -16.31 -3.73 -5.46
CA ALA A 418 -16.45 -4.08 -4.04
C ALA A 418 -17.88 -4.47 -3.66
N GLY A 419 -18.87 -4.24 -4.53
CA GLY A 419 -20.27 -4.56 -4.27
C GLY A 419 -20.81 -3.86 -3.04
N SER A 420 -21.24 -4.62 -2.03
CA SER A 420 -21.75 -4.08 -0.76
C SER A 420 -20.65 -3.73 0.25
N THR A 421 -19.39 -4.11 0.01
CA THR A 421 -18.29 -3.81 0.92
C THR A 421 -17.92 -2.31 0.82
N PRO A 422 -17.91 -1.56 1.92
CA PRO A 422 -17.59 -0.13 1.91
C PRO A 422 -16.18 0.13 1.37
N VAL A 423 -16.06 1.05 0.41
CA VAL A 423 -14.78 1.50 -0.14
C VAL A 423 -14.36 2.80 0.53
N ILE A 424 -13.13 2.85 1.01
CA ILE A 424 -12.50 4.01 1.62
C ILE A 424 -11.55 4.63 0.60
N ALA A 425 -11.70 5.92 0.34
CA ALA A 425 -10.73 6.64 -0.48
C ALA A 425 -9.48 6.95 0.35
N PHE A 426 -8.35 6.32 0.04
CA PHE A 426 -7.10 6.46 0.77
C PHE A 426 -6.13 7.35 0.00
N ALA A 427 -6.23 8.67 0.20
CA ALA A 427 -5.41 9.69 -0.45
C ALA A 427 -4.04 9.83 0.20
N HIS A 428 -3.03 10.28 -0.56
CA HIS A 428 -1.72 10.64 -0.02
C HIS A 428 -1.55 12.16 0.08
N SER A 429 -0.94 12.65 1.16
CA SER A 429 -0.78 14.08 1.43
C SER A 429 0.50 14.70 0.85
N TYR A 430 1.34 13.92 0.14
CA TYR A 430 2.51 14.42 -0.57
C TYR A 430 2.12 15.36 -1.71
N GLY A 431 3.00 16.31 -2.04
CA GLY A 431 2.82 17.27 -3.12
C GLY A 431 2.22 18.61 -2.66
N PRO A 432 1.92 19.53 -3.60
CA PRO A 432 1.39 20.85 -3.28
C PRO A 432 0.02 20.79 -2.59
N GLU A 433 -0.25 21.76 -1.70
CA GLU A 433 -1.55 21.85 -1.00
C GLU A 433 -2.73 21.88 -1.98
N GLY A 434 -2.62 22.67 -3.06
CA GLY A 434 -3.70 22.82 -4.06
C GLY A 434 -4.02 21.49 -4.77
N ASP A 435 -3.01 20.75 -5.24
CA ASP A 435 -3.21 19.45 -5.88
C ASP A 435 -3.79 18.42 -4.90
N PHE A 436 -3.22 18.34 -3.71
CA PHE A 436 -3.71 17.45 -2.65
C PHE A 436 -5.19 17.69 -2.33
N MET A 437 -5.59 18.95 -2.14
CA MET A 437 -6.98 19.28 -1.77
C MET A 437 -7.97 19.06 -2.93
N ARG A 438 -7.59 19.32 -4.18
CA ARG A 438 -8.44 19.00 -5.35
C ARG A 438 -8.69 17.50 -5.45
N ARG A 439 -7.62 16.69 -5.38
CA ARG A 439 -7.69 15.22 -5.45
C ARG A 439 -8.48 14.62 -4.29
N LEU A 440 -8.32 15.16 -3.08
CA LEU A 440 -9.09 14.75 -1.90
C LEU A 440 -10.58 15.07 -2.06
N ALA A 441 -10.92 16.24 -2.61
CA ALA A 441 -12.30 16.62 -2.83
C ALA A 441 -13.01 15.70 -3.83
N LEU A 442 -12.34 15.34 -4.93
CA LEU A 442 -12.84 14.36 -5.91
C LEU A 442 -13.03 12.97 -5.29
N ALA A 443 -12.04 12.53 -4.53
CA ALA A 443 -12.09 11.25 -3.84
C ALA A 443 -13.25 11.19 -2.82
N ALA A 444 -13.45 12.25 -2.04
CA ALA A 444 -14.56 12.37 -1.10
C ALA A 444 -15.93 12.33 -1.80
N GLN A 445 -16.05 13.03 -2.93
CA GLN A 445 -17.26 13.00 -3.74
C GLN A 445 -17.60 11.60 -4.23
N ALA A 446 -16.59 10.84 -4.68
CA ALA A 446 -16.79 9.49 -5.21
C ALA A 446 -17.30 8.49 -4.16
N VAL A 447 -16.86 8.61 -2.90
CA VAL A 447 -17.26 7.69 -1.82
C VAL A 447 -18.44 8.19 -0.99
N GLN A 448 -18.93 9.41 -1.22
CA GLN A 448 -19.95 10.04 -0.38
C GLN A 448 -21.26 9.26 -0.34
N ALA A 449 -21.71 8.72 -1.49
CA ALA A 449 -22.94 7.94 -1.56
C ALA A 449 -22.80 6.51 -0.98
N GLY A 450 -21.56 6.05 -0.78
CA GLY A 450 -21.23 4.72 -0.24
C GLY A 450 -20.74 4.78 1.19
N SER A 451 -19.43 4.62 1.40
CA SER A 451 -18.84 4.61 2.75
C SER A 451 -18.84 5.96 3.45
N GLY A 452 -18.79 7.05 2.70
CA GLY A 452 -18.55 8.38 3.23
C GLY A 452 -17.18 8.54 3.93
N ARG A 453 -16.22 7.62 3.68
CA ARG A 453 -14.97 7.55 4.44
C ARG A 453 -13.77 7.90 3.55
N VAL A 454 -13.00 8.89 4.01
CA VAL A 454 -11.76 9.32 3.38
C VAL A 454 -10.62 9.20 4.39
N TRP A 455 -9.50 8.66 3.95
CA TRP A 455 -8.29 8.56 4.75
C TRP A 455 -7.14 9.30 4.07
N VAL A 456 -6.32 9.94 4.88
CA VAL A 456 -5.12 10.67 4.43
C VAL A 456 -3.86 9.97 4.94
N ASN A 457 -3.02 9.55 4.05
CA ASN A 457 -1.68 9.08 4.30
C ASN A 457 -0.71 10.19 3.89
N ARG A 458 0.15 10.74 4.68
CA ARG A 458 0.47 10.44 6.08
C ARG A 458 0.73 11.78 6.77
N TYR A 459 0.62 11.85 8.10
CA TYR A 459 0.74 13.08 8.87
C TYR A 459 2.02 13.87 8.60
N GLY A 460 3.16 13.22 8.40
CA GLY A 460 4.44 13.87 8.11
C GLY A 460 4.48 14.73 6.84
N TYR A 461 3.51 14.57 5.92
CA TYR A 461 3.32 15.40 4.72
C TYR A 461 2.15 16.38 4.85
N LEU A 462 1.62 16.56 6.07
CA LEU A 462 0.60 17.55 6.37
C LEU A 462 1.24 18.76 7.05
N SER A 463 1.68 19.72 6.25
CA SER A 463 2.09 21.05 6.75
C SER A 463 0.95 21.71 7.54
N ALA A 464 1.25 22.75 8.29
CA ALA A 464 0.23 23.54 8.99
C ALA A 464 -0.84 24.10 8.02
N GLY A 465 -0.43 24.49 6.80
CA GLY A 465 -1.35 24.94 5.73
C GLY A 465 -2.31 23.84 5.30
N LYS A 466 -1.79 22.64 5.02
CA LYS A 466 -2.61 21.47 4.63
C LYS A 466 -3.57 21.03 5.74
N LEU A 467 -3.14 21.06 7.02
CA LEU A 467 -4.03 20.76 8.14
C LEU A 467 -5.16 21.78 8.26
N ALA A 468 -4.84 23.08 8.11
CA ALA A 468 -5.84 24.13 8.11
C ALA A 468 -6.81 24.02 6.93
N ALA A 469 -6.30 23.66 5.73
CA ALA A 469 -7.13 23.43 4.55
C ALA A 469 -8.07 22.22 4.72
N LEU A 470 -7.60 21.13 5.32
CA LEU A 470 -8.44 19.99 5.70
C LEU A 470 -9.56 20.42 6.65
N GLY A 471 -9.24 21.20 7.69
CA GLY A 471 -10.24 21.70 8.64
C GLY A 471 -11.31 22.57 7.98
N ARG A 472 -10.94 23.44 7.04
CA ARG A 472 -11.91 24.22 6.23
C ARG A 472 -12.79 23.31 5.38
N PHE A 473 -12.19 22.35 4.71
CA PHE A 473 -12.88 21.38 3.85
C PHE A 473 -13.91 20.55 4.64
N MET A 474 -13.53 20.05 5.80
CA MET A 474 -14.43 19.25 6.64
C MET A 474 -15.58 20.08 7.20
N ARG A 475 -15.33 21.31 7.68
CA ARG A 475 -16.39 22.22 8.16
C ARG A 475 -17.36 22.62 7.06
N GLY A 476 -16.89 22.84 5.84
CA GLY A 476 -17.76 23.16 4.69
C GLY A 476 -18.66 21.99 4.24
N ARG A 477 -18.42 20.78 4.73
CA ARG A 477 -19.21 19.57 4.47
C ARG A 477 -20.03 19.06 5.66
N ALA A 478 -19.72 19.49 6.86
CA ALA A 478 -20.65 19.43 7.98
C ALA A 478 -21.71 20.50 7.71
N GLY A 479 -22.92 20.10 7.27
CA GLY A 479 -24.03 21.04 7.08
C GLY A 479 -24.31 21.87 8.35
N PRO A 480 -25.09 22.97 8.24
CA PRO A 480 -25.45 23.78 9.38
C PRO A 480 -26.17 22.99 10.45
#